data_71db9f32880e117b633d16a2016b66b0
#
_entry.id   71db9f32880e117b633d16a2016b66b0
#
_cell.length_a   1.000
_cell.length_b   1.000
_cell.length_c   1.000
_cell.angle_alpha   90.00
_cell.angle_beta   90.00
_cell.angle_gamma   90.00
#
_symmetry.space_group_name_H-M   'P 1'
#
loop_
_entity.id
_entity.type
_entity.pdbx_description
1 polymer ?
#
loop_
_entity_poly.entity_id
_entity_poly.type
_entity_poly.pdbx_seq_one_letter_code
_entity_poly.pdbx_strand_id
1 'polypeptide(L)'
;MSKSHADYIISTVESDHVGTRLTASWRRSMMKHGLDPSRTPAPKRFSDMEIQERRARLEGFMDLATPQLDHLFQMVGNTGCSVLMTDRDGVILDQRSKDADSDTFQDWGLWAGFDWSEKSEGTNGIGTCIAEARSLIIHRDEHFMSRNTVMSCMDAPIFGPDGELIAALDVSSCRADQTEAYTRLISGVVAQTAKQIETEAFRAAFPKARIITGPEERPEGAVLLAVDQDDLIVGATRAARRAFGLGLGGKIDPRPASDILGRDSTSSALERAERAALKRAIARAGGNMSAAARELGIGRATLYRRMKRLGIGENGEN
;
A
#
# COMPACT_ATOMS: atom_id res chain seq x y z
N MET A 1 -18.36 -39.03 14.98
CA MET A 1 -18.69 -38.32 13.73
C MET A 1 -17.78 -37.10 13.65
N SER A 2 -17.02 -36.96 12.57
CA SER A 2 -16.23 -35.74 12.34
C SER A 2 -17.22 -34.57 12.15
N LYS A 3 -17.05 -33.47 12.90
CA LYS A 3 -17.84 -32.25 12.68
C LYS A 3 -17.57 -31.77 11.26
N SER A 4 -18.60 -31.29 10.54
CA SER A 4 -18.40 -30.66 9.26
C SER A 4 -17.63 -29.33 9.46
N HIS A 5 -17.01 -28.81 8.40
CA HIS A 5 -16.33 -27.51 8.44
C HIS A 5 -17.29 -26.39 8.90
N ALA A 6 -18.52 -26.41 8.41
CA ALA A 6 -19.55 -25.45 8.82
C ALA A 6 -19.89 -25.54 10.32
N ASP A 7 -20.05 -26.78 10.85
CA ASP A 7 -20.31 -27.00 12.28
C ASP A 7 -19.15 -26.49 13.15
N TYR A 8 -17.91 -26.63 12.66
CA TYR A 8 -16.72 -26.11 13.35
C TYR A 8 -16.77 -24.58 13.43
N ILE A 9 -17.03 -23.88 12.32
CA ILE A 9 -17.13 -22.41 12.30
C ILE A 9 -18.27 -21.95 13.23
N ILE A 10 -19.48 -22.51 13.09
CA ILE A 10 -20.65 -22.13 13.87
C ILE A 10 -20.34 -22.28 15.38
N SER A 11 -19.87 -23.48 15.77
CA SER A 11 -19.56 -23.74 17.18
C SER A 11 -18.44 -22.85 17.74
N THR A 12 -17.48 -22.44 16.91
CA THR A 12 -16.39 -21.55 17.30
C THR A 12 -16.88 -20.11 17.47
N VAL A 13 -17.77 -19.63 16.58
CA VAL A 13 -18.35 -18.27 16.67
C VAL A 13 -19.32 -18.16 17.86
N GLU A 14 -20.06 -19.21 18.17
CA GLU A 14 -21.01 -19.26 19.31
C GLU A 14 -20.30 -19.44 20.65
N SER A 15 -19.10 -20.03 20.67
CA SER A 15 -18.30 -20.10 21.90
C SER A 15 -17.78 -18.69 22.25
N ASP A 16 -18.07 -18.24 23.48
CA ASP A 16 -17.70 -16.89 23.98
C ASP A 16 -16.18 -16.74 24.29
N HIS A 17 -15.34 -17.60 23.69
CA HIS A 17 -13.90 -17.54 23.87
C HIS A 17 -13.33 -16.32 23.14
N VAL A 18 -12.48 -15.58 23.83
CA VAL A 18 -11.77 -14.39 23.33
C VAL A 18 -11.13 -14.73 21.98
N GLY A 19 -11.74 -14.22 20.90
CA GLY A 19 -11.48 -14.67 19.57
C GLY A 19 -10.15 -14.19 19.03
N THR A 20 -9.52 -15.06 18.30
CA THR A 20 -8.47 -14.67 17.38
C THR A 20 -9.03 -13.71 16.32
N ARG A 21 -8.17 -13.07 15.55
CA ARG A 21 -8.62 -12.23 14.41
C ARG A 21 -9.44 -13.05 13.40
N LEU A 22 -9.08 -14.32 13.21
CA LEU A 22 -9.81 -15.24 12.35
C LEU A 22 -11.26 -15.44 12.84
N THR A 23 -11.46 -15.73 14.11
CA THR A 23 -12.81 -15.87 14.72
C THR A 23 -13.60 -14.57 14.63
N ALA A 24 -12.94 -13.42 14.76
CA ALA A 24 -13.59 -12.11 14.58
C ALA A 24 -14.07 -11.92 13.11
N SER A 25 -13.30 -12.38 12.13
CA SER A 25 -13.70 -12.36 10.72
C SER A 25 -14.87 -13.32 10.44
N TRP A 26 -14.83 -14.56 10.96
CA TRP A 26 -15.95 -15.50 10.86
C TRP A 26 -17.24 -14.94 11.49
N ARG A 27 -17.13 -14.32 12.68
CA ARG A 27 -18.26 -13.64 13.34
C ARG A 27 -18.79 -12.50 12.48
N ARG A 28 -17.93 -11.71 11.87
CA ARG A 28 -18.31 -10.62 10.94
C ARG A 28 -19.04 -11.17 9.72
N SER A 29 -18.55 -12.29 9.15
CA SER A 29 -19.19 -12.97 8.02
C SER A 29 -20.60 -13.45 8.37
N MET A 30 -20.80 -14.08 9.53
CA MET A 30 -22.12 -14.55 9.98
C MET A 30 -23.04 -13.41 10.40
N MET A 31 -22.60 -12.55 11.31
CA MET A 31 -23.48 -11.59 11.98
C MET A 31 -23.70 -10.30 11.18
N LYS A 32 -22.66 -9.78 10.53
CA LYS A 32 -22.75 -8.54 9.75
C LYS A 32 -23.20 -8.78 8.32
N HIS A 33 -22.69 -9.86 7.70
CA HIS A 33 -22.98 -10.15 6.30
C HIS A 33 -24.11 -11.18 6.11
N GLY A 34 -24.56 -11.83 7.18
CA GLY A 34 -25.67 -12.79 7.15
C GLY A 34 -25.34 -14.06 6.38
N LEU A 35 -24.06 -14.41 6.27
CA LEU A 35 -23.62 -15.60 5.55
C LEU A 35 -23.75 -16.85 6.41
N ASP A 36 -24.04 -17.96 5.75
CA ASP A 36 -24.18 -19.28 6.37
C ASP A 36 -23.07 -20.20 5.79
N PRO A 37 -22.11 -20.70 6.61
CA PRO A 37 -21.02 -21.51 6.12
C PRO A 37 -21.44 -22.87 5.57
N SER A 38 -22.68 -23.32 5.88
CA SER A 38 -23.26 -24.57 5.36
C SER A 38 -23.79 -24.42 3.93
N ARG A 39 -24.04 -23.19 3.47
CA ARG A 39 -24.53 -22.89 2.13
C ARG A 39 -23.34 -22.65 1.20
N THR A 40 -23.50 -23.09 -0.06
CA THR A 40 -22.49 -22.89 -1.11
C THR A 40 -23.14 -22.16 -2.28
N PRO A 41 -23.38 -20.83 -2.15
CA PRO A 41 -23.90 -20.05 -3.26
C PRO A 41 -22.89 -20.02 -4.41
N ALA A 42 -23.37 -19.89 -5.64
CA ALA A 42 -22.48 -19.70 -6.79
C ALA A 42 -21.66 -18.39 -6.59
N PRO A 43 -20.37 -18.38 -6.95
CA PRO A 43 -19.56 -17.16 -6.90
C PRO A 43 -20.20 -16.05 -7.73
N LYS A 44 -20.26 -14.85 -7.16
CA LYS A 44 -20.82 -13.69 -7.86
C LYS A 44 -19.83 -13.17 -8.87
N ARG A 45 -20.26 -13.00 -10.12
CA ARG A 45 -19.47 -12.42 -11.20
C ARG A 45 -20.15 -11.16 -11.73
N PHE A 46 -19.36 -10.13 -11.97
CA PHE A 46 -19.75 -8.90 -12.66
C PHE A 46 -19.70 -9.08 -14.19
N SER A 47 -20.45 -8.30 -14.91
CA SER A 47 -20.43 -8.26 -16.38
C SER A 47 -19.10 -7.66 -16.87
N ASP A 48 -18.73 -7.97 -18.10
CA ASP A 48 -17.50 -7.43 -18.70
C ASP A 48 -17.52 -5.90 -18.80
N MET A 49 -18.70 -5.29 -18.98
CA MET A 49 -18.86 -3.84 -18.95
C MET A 49 -18.56 -3.25 -17.57
N GLU A 50 -19.08 -3.83 -16.50
CA GLU A 50 -18.78 -3.38 -15.13
C GLU A 50 -17.31 -3.55 -14.78
N ILE A 51 -16.67 -4.61 -15.26
CA ILE A 51 -15.22 -4.82 -15.08
C ILE A 51 -14.43 -3.73 -15.80
N GLN A 52 -14.79 -3.39 -17.05
CA GLN A 52 -14.13 -2.31 -17.78
C GLN A 52 -14.30 -0.95 -17.11
N GLU A 53 -15.48 -0.63 -16.59
CA GLU A 53 -15.70 0.60 -15.82
C GLU A 53 -14.85 0.66 -14.57
N ARG A 54 -14.69 -0.47 -13.84
CA ARG A 54 -13.83 -0.56 -12.66
C ARG A 54 -12.36 -0.38 -13.00
N ARG A 55 -11.88 -1.02 -14.09
CA ARG A 55 -10.52 -0.86 -14.62
C ARG A 55 -10.24 0.59 -15.02
N ALA A 56 -11.17 1.24 -15.72
CA ALA A 56 -11.02 2.63 -16.14
C ALA A 56 -10.84 3.60 -14.96
N ARG A 57 -11.46 3.33 -13.80
CA ARG A 57 -11.25 4.14 -12.58
C ARG A 57 -9.85 4.03 -12.01
N LEU A 58 -9.12 2.96 -12.33
CA LEU A 58 -7.78 2.63 -11.84
C LEU A 58 -6.74 2.58 -12.98
N GLU A 59 -7.05 3.09 -14.18
CA GLU A 59 -6.25 2.90 -15.39
C GLU A 59 -4.76 3.23 -15.17
N GLY A 60 -4.43 4.44 -14.78
CA GLY A 60 -3.03 4.82 -14.55
C GLY A 60 -2.35 4.05 -13.41
N PHE A 61 -3.12 3.57 -12.42
CA PHE A 61 -2.61 2.71 -11.37
C PHE A 61 -2.35 1.28 -11.89
N MET A 62 -3.26 0.73 -12.71
CA MET A 62 -3.10 -0.59 -13.32
C MET A 62 -1.85 -0.65 -14.19
N ASP A 63 -1.57 0.40 -14.98
CA ASP A 63 -0.36 0.49 -15.82
C ASP A 63 0.93 0.41 -14.98
N LEU A 64 0.94 1.06 -13.83
CA LEU A 64 2.07 1.00 -12.89
C LEU A 64 2.19 -0.36 -12.19
N ALA A 65 1.07 -1.00 -11.87
CA ALA A 65 1.05 -2.28 -11.17
C ALA A 65 1.40 -3.47 -12.07
N THR A 66 1.03 -3.42 -13.35
CA THR A 66 1.21 -4.53 -14.31
C THR A 66 2.63 -5.12 -14.34
N PRO A 67 3.73 -4.33 -14.46
CA PRO A 67 5.08 -4.88 -14.45
C PRO A 67 5.42 -5.60 -13.14
N GLN A 68 4.88 -5.13 -12.01
CA GLN A 68 5.11 -5.72 -10.69
C GLN A 68 4.35 -7.04 -10.53
N LEU A 69 3.13 -7.13 -11.08
CA LEU A 69 2.36 -8.38 -11.14
C LEU A 69 3.07 -9.43 -12.00
N ASP A 70 3.59 -9.03 -13.16
CA ASP A 70 4.33 -9.91 -14.06
C ASP A 70 5.61 -10.43 -13.39
N HIS A 71 6.34 -9.55 -12.69
CA HIS A 71 7.54 -9.93 -11.94
C HIS A 71 7.20 -10.89 -10.77
N LEU A 72 6.17 -10.58 -9.99
CA LEU A 72 5.69 -11.48 -8.93
C LEU A 72 5.30 -12.84 -9.49
N PHE A 73 4.58 -12.88 -10.61
CA PHE A 73 4.17 -14.12 -11.25
C PHE A 73 5.36 -14.94 -11.76
N GLN A 74 6.41 -14.31 -12.28
CA GLN A 74 7.66 -15.01 -12.64
C GLN A 74 8.28 -15.74 -11.45
N MET A 75 8.18 -15.19 -10.25
CA MET A 75 8.71 -15.81 -9.03
C MET A 75 7.84 -16.96 -8.53
N VAL A 76 6.51 -16.81 -8.53
CA VAL A 76 5.61 -17.75 -7.86
C VAL A 76 4.80 -18.64 -8.81
N GLY A 77 4.63 -18.29 -10.08
CA GLY A 77 3.74 -18.99 -11.03
C GLY A 77 4.15 -20.44 -11.31
N ASN A 78 5.46 -20.75 -11.22
CA ASN A 78 5.95 -22.13 -11.40
C ASN A 78 5.59 -23.08 -10.26
N THR A 79 5.03 -22.55 -9.18
CA THR A 79 4.70 -23.33 -7.98
C THR A 79 3.20 -23.60 -7.85
N GLY A 80 2.43 -23.42 -8.94
CA GLY A 80 0.97 -23.62 -8.96
C GLY A 80 0.23 -22.51 -8.22
N CYS A 81 0.73 -21.28 -8.31
CA CYS A 81 0.10 -20.09 -7.76
C CYS A 81 -0.46 -19.21 -8.88
N SER A 82 -1.59 -18.55 -8.58
CA SER A 82 -2.12 -17.44 -9.35
C SER A 82 -1.83 -16.12 -8.64
N VAL A 83 -1.55 -15.06 -9.38
CA VAL A 83 -1.41 -13.69 -8.88
C VAL A 83 -2.63 -12.91 -9.32
N LEU A 84 -3.30 -12.25 -8.38
CA LEU A 84 -4.56 -11.56 -8.60
C LEU A 84 -4.47 -10.13 -8.08
N MET A 85 -5.08 -9.20 -8.80
CA MET A 85 -5.26 -7.84 -8.33
C MET A 85 -6.74 -7.47 -8.35
N THR A 86 -7.24 -6.93 -7.23
CA THR A 86 -8.62 -6.51 -7.06
C THR A 86 -8.72 -5.00 -6.95
N ASP A 87 -9.95 -4.47 -7.10
CA ASP A 87 -10.24 -3.13 -6.60
C ASP A 87 -10.47 -3.14 -5.08
N ARG A 88 -10.76 -1.96 -4.53
CA ARG A 88 -11.05 -1.78 -3.09
C ARG A 88 -12.31 -2.49 -2.60
N ASP A 89 -13.20 -2.91 -3.51
CA ASP A 89 -14.42 -3.62 -3.19
C ASP A 89 -14.23 -5.15 -3.19
N GLY A 90 -13.05 -5.64 -3.60
CA GLY A 90 -12.70 -7.07 -3.67
C GLY A 90 -13.07 -7.74 -4.99
N VAL A 91 -13.35 -6.96 -6.03
CA VAL A 91 -13.60 -7.50 -7.38
C VAL A 91 -12.26 -7.70 -8.09
N ILE A 92 -11.99 -8.91 -8.57
CA ILE A 92 -10.77 -9.22 -9.30
C ILE A 92 -10.79 -8.47 -10.63
N LEU A 93 -9.78 -7.63 -10.86
CA LEU A 93 -9.61 -6.85 -12.09
C LEU A 93 -8.58 -7.46 -13.03
N ASP A 94 -7.55 -8.09 -12.50
CA ASP A 94 -6.46 -8.65 -13.28
C ASP A 94 -5.92 -9.91 -12.62
N GLN A 95 -5.42 -10.85 -13.44
CA GLN A 95 -4.83 -12.09 -12.94
C GLN A 95 -3.67 -12.56 -13.82
N ARG A 96 -2.79 -13.36 -13.21
CA ARG A 96 -1.74 -14.13 -13.84
C ARG A 96 -1.82 -15.56 -13.36
N SER A 97 -2.00 -16.50 -14.27
CA SER A 97 -1.96 -17.93 -14.00
C SER A 97 -1.27 -18.65 -15.15
N LYS A 98 -0.79 -19.87 -14.91
CA LYS A 98 -0.35 -20.73 -16.00
C LYS A 98 -1.54 -21.30 -16.77
N ASP A 99 -1.40 -21.48 -18.06
CA ASP A 99 -2.44 -22.06 -18.92
C ASP A 99 -2.92 -23.41 -18.37
N ALA A 100 -2.00 -24.24 -17.85
CA ALA A 100 -2.32 -25.56 -17.27
C ALA A 100 -3.19 -25.50 -16.02
N ASP A 101 -3.15 -24.37 -15.27
CA ASP A 101 -3.87 -24.19 -14.01
C ASP A 101 -5.09 -23.27 -14.18
N SER A 102 -5.24 -22.63 -15.35
CA SER A 102 -6.27 -21.60 -15.62
C SER A 102 -7.69 -22.09 -15.40
N ASP A 103 -8.03 -23.29 -15.90
CA ASP A 103 -9.35 -23.88 -15.73
C ASP A 103 -9.69 -24.07 -14.24
N THR A 104 -8.72 -24.54 -13.44
CA THR A 104 -8.88 -24.74 -11.99
C THR A 104 -9.16 -23.42 -11.28
N PHE A 105 -8.40 -22.36 -11.57
CA PHE A 105 -8.60 -21.05 -10.96
C PHE A 105 -9.90 -20.40 -11.40
N GLN A 106 -10.29 -20.60 -12.67
CA GLN A 106 -11.56 -20.11 -13.20
C GLN A 106 -12.76 -20.80 -12.55
N ASP A 107 -12.71 -22.12 -12.40
CA ASP A 107 -13.76 -22.91 -11.73
C ASP A 107 -13.93 -22.50 -10.25
N TRP A 108 -12.85 -22.09 -9.61
CA TRP A 108 -12.91 -21.58 -8.23
C TRP A 108 -13.35 -20.13 -8.13
N GLY A 109 -13.53 -19.43 -9.27
CA GLY A 109 -13.86 -18.01 -9.29
C GLY A 109 -12.68 -17.10 -8.97
N LEU A 110 -11.45 -17.58 -9.01
CA LEU A 110 -10.21 -16.80 -8.91
C LEU A 110 -9.84 -16.23 -10.28
N TRP A 111 -10.77 -15.45 -10.85
CA TRP A 111 -10.70 -14.92 -12.21
C TRP A 111 -11.29 -13.52 -12.30
N ALA A 112 -10.90 -12.76 -13.33
CA ALA A 112 -11.40 -11.40 -13.51
C ALA A 112 -12.92 -11.33 -13.52
N GLY A 113 -13.45 -10.39 -12.75
CA GLY A 113 -14.87 -10.13 -12.58
C GLY A 113 -15.54 -10.81 -11.41
N PHE A 114 -14.88 -11.76 -10.73
CA PHE A 114 -15.46 -12.38 -9.55
C PHE A 114 -15.30 -11.48 -8.29
N ASP A 115 -16.32 -11.53 -7.43
CA ASP A 115 -16.42 -10.76 -6.19
C ASP A 115 -15.94 -11.61 -5.01
N TRP A 116 -14.77 -11.27 -4.50
CA TRP A 116 -14.16 -11.89 -3.32
C TRP A 116 -14.24 -11.04 -2.06
N SER A 117 -15.18 -10.09 -2.02
CA SER A 117 -15.45 -9.35 -0.78
C SER A 117 -15.90 -10.27 0.36
N GLU A 118 -15.62 -9.89 1.61
CA GLU A 118 -16.15 -10.62 2.78
C GLU A 118 -17.68 -10.72 2.77
N LYS A 119 -18.36 -9.77 2.15
CA LYS A 119 -19.83 -9.77 1.99
C LYS A 119 -20.30 -10.91 1.10
N SER A 120 -19.52 -11.29 0.10
CA SER A 120 -19.88 -12.35 -0.87
C SER A 120 -19.35 -13.72 -0.46
N GLU A 121 -18.11 -13.78 -0.02
CA GLU A 121 -17.37 -15.04 0.21
C GLU A 121 -17.09 -15.34 1.70
N GLY A 122 -17.48 -14.45 2.61
CA GLY A 122 -17.10 -14.56 4.01
C GLY A 122 -15.60 -14.36 4.19
N THR A 123 -15.04 -14.90 5.26
CA THR A 123 -13.60 -14.88 5.50
C THR A 123 -12.85 -15.57 4.37
N ASN A 124 -12.04 -14.80 3.67
CA ASN A 124 -11.16 -15.21 2.60
C ASN A 124 -9.96 -14.26 2.54
N GLY A 125 -8.94 -14.58 1.76
CA GLY A 125 -7.73 -13.76 1.68
C GLY A 125 -8.04 -12.31 1.29
N ILE A 126 -8.59 -12.10 0.11
CA ILE A 126 -8.90 -10.78 -0.48
C ILE A 126 -9.82 -9.96 0.43
N GLY A 127 -11.01 -10.51 0.71
CA GLY A 127 -12.05 -9.78 1.45
C GLY A 127 -11.62 -9.40 2.86
N THR A 128 -10.93 -10.30 3.57
CA THR A 128 -10.43 -10.04 4.93
C THR A 128 -9.26 -9.07 4.92
N CYS A 129 -8.36 -9.16 3.91
CA CYS A 129 -7.28 -8.20 3.71
C CYS A 129 -7.80 -6.77 3.56
N ILE A 130 -8.83 -6.59 2.73
CA ILE A 130 -9.49 -5.30 2.50
C ILE A 130 -10.17 -4.80 3.78
N ALA A 131 -10.96 -5.67 4.43
CA ALA A 131 -11.72 -5.31 5.63
C ALA A 131 -10.84 -4.90 6.80
N GLU A 132 -9.67 -5.53 6.96
CA GLU A 132 -8.72 -5.24 8.04
C GLU A 132 -7.59 -4.29 7.64
N ALA A 133 -7.48 -3.95 6.33
CA ALA A 133 -6.48 -3.07 5.76
C ALA A 133 -5.03 -3.46 6.17
N ARG A 134 -4.72 -4.75 6.14
CA ARG A 134 -3.42 -5.35 6.49
C ARG A 134 -3.13 -6.61 5.68
N SER A 135 -1.85 -6.93 5.54
CA SER A 135 -1.41 -8.21 4.98
C SER A 135 -1.80 -9.37 5.89
N LEU A 136 -2.19 -10.47 5.29
CA LEU A 136 -2.60 -11.68 6.00
C LEU A 136 -2.44 -12.94 5.13
N ILE A 137 -2.60 -14.07 5.78
CA ILE A 137 -2.70 -15.39 5.16
C ILE A 137 -4.03 -15.98 5.62
N ILE A 138 -4.79 -16.55 4.70
CA ILE A 138 -5.93 -17.41 5.00
C ILE A 138 -5.62 -18.77 4.41
N HIS A 139 -5.44 -19.76 5.29
CA HIS A 139 -5.00 -21.08 4.91
C HIS A 139 -6.14 -22.09 5.07
N ARG A 140 -6.52 -22.76 3.98
CA ARG A 140 -7.44 -23.91 3.96
C ARG A 140 -8.71 -23.73 4.80
N ASP A 141 -8.80 -24.46 5.92
CA ASP A 141 -9.93 -24.47 6.83
C ASP A 141 -10.16 -23.16 7.61
N GLU A 142 -9.28 -22.18 7.43
CA GLU A 142 -9.52 -20.82 7.89
C GLU A 142 -10.53 -20.06 7.01
N HIS A 143 -10.76 -20.50 5.75
CA HIS A 143 -11.78 -19.93 4.89
C HIS A 143 -13.19 -20.18 5.44
N PHE A 144 -14.08 -19.21 5.27
CA PHE A 144 -15.46 -19.31 5.74
C PHE A 144 -16.28 -20.32 4.92
N MET A 145 -16.20 -20.26 3.60
CA MET A 145 -16.95 -21.17 2.72
C MET A 145 -16.21 -22.50 2.56
N SER A 146 -16.91 -23.62 2.77
CA SER A 146 -16.32 -24.97 2.66
C SER A 146 -15.66 -25.26 1.31
N ARG A 147 -16.16 -24.67 0.21
CA ARG A 147 -15.55 -24.83 -1.13
C ARG A 147 -14.16 -24.21 -1.22
N ASN A 148 -13.85 -23.22 -0.39
CA ASN A 148 -12.59 -22.48 -0.44
C ASN A 148 -11.50 -23.12 0.43
N THR A 149 -11.82 -24.19 1.19
CA THR A 149 -10.87 -24.86 2.10
C THR A 149 -9.75 -25.63 1.40
N VAL A 150 -9.79 -25.72 0.09
CA VAL A 150 -8.72 -26.36 -0.72
C VAL A 150 -7.58 -25.40 -1.06
N MET A 151 -7.78 -24.10 -0.87
CA MET A 151 -6.82 -23.07 -1.27
C MET A 151 -6.14 -22.40 -0.08
N SER A 152 -5.00 -21.78 -0.37
CA SER A 152 -4.26 -20.92 0.55
C SER A 152 -4.00 -19.58 -0.12
N CYS A 153 -4.40 -18.50 0.54
CA CYS A 153 -4.33 -17.14 0.02
C CYS A 153 -3.36 -16.31 0.85
N MET A 154 -2.50 -15.56 0.18
CA MET A 154 -1.53 -14.63 0.76
C MET A 154 -1.78 -13.25 0.19
N ASP A 155 -2.22 -12.33 1.03
CA ASP A 155 -2.77 -11.05 0.61
C ASP A 155 -2.06 -9.86 1.24
N ALA A 156 -1.98 -8.78 0.47
CA ALA A 156 -1.53 -7.48 0.94
C ALA A 156 -2.41 -6.36 0.39
N PRO A 157 -2.82 -5.38 1.25
CA PRO A 157 -3.54 -4.21 0.79
C PRO A 157 -2.60 -3.28 0.04
N ILE A 158 -3.14 -2.53 -0.92
CA ILE A 158 -2.43 -1.47 -1.63
C ILE A 158 -3.12 -0.14 -1.36
N PHE A 159 -2.36 0.82 -0.85
CA PHE A 159 -2.86 2.17 -0.55
C PHE A 159 -2.45 3.16 -1.63
N GLY A 160 -3.37 4.02 -2.02
CA GLY A 160 -3.14 5.10 -2.97
C GLY A 160 -2.27 6.22 -2.43
N PRO A 161 -1.92 7.18 -3.29
CA PRO A 161 -1.12 8.35 -2.92
C PRO A 161 -1.74 9.23 -1.83
N ASP A 162 -3.06 9.14 -1.64
CA ASP A 162 -3.83 9.83 -0.61
C ASP A 162 -3.95 9.04 0.70
N GLY A 163 -3.35 7.83 0.77
CA GLY A 163 -3.40 6.93 1.93
C GLY A 163 -4.68 6.10 2.05
N GLU A 164 -5.62 6.22 1.10
CA GLU A 164 -6.83 5.38 1.04
C GLU A 164 -6.50 4.01 0.43
N LEU A 165 -7.24 2.97 0.87
CA LEU A 165 -7.16 1.65 0.27
C LEU A 165 -7.76 1.69 -1.15
N ILE A 166 -7.01 1.27 -2.15
CA ILE A 166 -7.45 1.27 -3.56
C ILE A 166 -7.53 -0.13 -4.17
N ALA A 167 -6.73 -1.08 -3.69
CA ALA A 167 -6.61 -2.41 -4.25
C ALA A 167 -6.17 -3.43 -3.18
N ALA A 168 -6.27 -4.71 -3.50
CA ALA A 168 -5.56 -5.78 -2.82
C ALA A 168 -4.80 -6.64 -3.84
N LEU A 169 -3.60 -7.05 -3.46
CA LEU A 169 -2.76 -8.00 -4.17
C LEU A 169 -2.88 -9.35 -3.47
N ASP A 170 -3.26 -10.38 -4.21
CA ASP A 170 -3.39 -11.75 -3.74
C ASP A 170 -2.47 -12.69 -4.51
N VAL A 171 -1.94 -13.68 -3.81
CA VAL A 171 -1.37 -14.89 -4.38
C VAL A 171 -2.10 -16.08 -3.80
N SER A 172 -2.88 -16.75 -4.64
CA SER A 172 -3.63 -17.95 -4.27
C SER A 172 -2.98 -19.22 -4.82
N SER A 173 -2.94 -20.26 -4.00
CA SER A 173 -2.42 -21.56 -4.37
C SER A 173 -3.44 -22.67 -4.14
N CYS A 174 -3.52 -23.58 -5.10
CA CYS A 174 -4.36 -24.79 -5.05
C CYS A 174 -3.58 -26.05 -4.63
N ARG A 175 -2.30 -25.93 -4.34
CA ARG A 175 -1.46 -27.09 -4.05
C ARG A 175 -1.66 -27.62 -2.64
N ALA A 176 -1.95 -28.91 -2.55
CA ALA A 176 -2.15 -29.59 -1.28
C ALA A 176 -0.84 -29.82 -0.50
N ASP A 177 0.30 -29.81 -1.19
CA ASP A 177 1.64 -30.06 -0.65
C ASP A 177 2.37 -28.78 -0.21
N GLN A 178 1.72 -27.62 -0.25
CA GLN A 178 2.31 -26.36 0.15
C GLN A 178 2.55 -26.31 1.66
N THR A 179 3.79 -26.09 2.06
CA THR A 179 4.17 -25.99 3.47
C THR A 179 3.90 -24.61 4.03
N GLU A 180 3.66 -24.51 5.34
CA GLU A 180 3.46 -23.23 6.04
C GLU A 180 4.66 -22.28 5.86
N ALA A 181 5.89 -22.81 5.89
CA ALA A 181 7.09 -22.02 5.67
C ALA A 181 7.12 -21.38 4.29
N TYR A 182 6.70 -22.11 3.27
CA TYR A 182 6.61 -21.61 1.91
C TYR A 182 5.51 -20.55 1.76
N THR A 183 4.35 -20.77 2.36
CA THR A 183 3.24 -19.79 2.39
C THR A 183 3.68 -18.47 3.04
N ARG A 184 4.43 -18.54 4.15
CA ARG A 184 4.99 -17.34 4.81
C ARG A 184 6.01 -16.62 3.93
N LEU A 185 6.85 -17.35 3.18
CA LEU A 185 7.79 -16.74 2.25
C LEU A 185 7.07 -15.98 1.14
N ILE A 186 6.07 -16.60 0.51
CA ILE A 186 5.25 -15.94 -0.53
C ILE A 186 4.54 -14.71 0.05
N SER A 187 3.95 -14.81 1.24
CA SER A 187 3.29 -13.67 1.88
C SER A 187 4.25 -12.47 2.08
N GLY A 188 5.51 -12.74 2.41
CA GLY A 188 6.55 -11.70 2.48
C GLY A 188 6.81 -11.03 1.13
N VAL A 189 6.87 -11.82 0.05
CA VAL A 189 7.07 -11.30 -1.31
C VAL A 189 5.86 -10.50 -1.78
N VAL A 190 4.63 -10.99 -1.52
CA VAL A 190 3.38 -10.28 -1.84
C VAL A 190 3.33 -8.93 -1.14
N ALA A 191 3.61 -8.89 0.17
CA ALA A 191 3.65 -7.65 0.93
C ALA A 191 4.72 -6.67 0.40
N GLN A 192 5.88 -7.16 0.00
CA GLN A 192 6.94 -6.33 -0.59
C GLN A 192 6.53 -5.78 -1.95
N THR A 193 5.91 -6.59 -2.81
CA THR A 193 5.41 -6.16 -4.12
C THR A 193 4.32 -5.09 -3.97
N ALA A 194 3.37 -5.27 -3.05
CA ALA A 194 2.34 -4.27 -2.77
C ALA A 194 2.95 -2.91 -2.38
N LYS A 195 3.95 -2.91 -1.48
CA LYS A 195 4.67 -1.68 -1.06
C LYS A 195 5.45 -1.03 -2.21
N GLN A 196 5.99 -1.82 -3.12
CA GLN A 196 6.67 -1.30 -4.30
C GLN A 196 5.66 -0.59 -5.22
N ILE A 197 4.50 -1.19 -5.48
CA ILE A 197 3.41 -0.57 -6.25
C ILE A 197 2.97 0.74 -5.60
N GLU A 198 2.75 0.77 -4.29
CA GLU A 198 2.40 1.99 -3.53
C GLU A 198 3.46 3.09 -3.72
N THR A 199 4.74 2.73 -3.64
CA THR A 199 5.86 3.67 -3.79
C THR A 199 5.90 4.28 -5.20
N GLU A 200 5.71 3.47 -6.23
CA GLU A 200 5.67 3.90 -7.62
C GLU A 200 4.45 4.78 -7.91
N ALA A 201 3.27 4.38 -7.43
CA ALA A 201 2.05 5.16 -7.53
C ALA A 201 2.16 6.52 -6.82
N PHE A 202 2.78 6.54 -5.64
CA PHE A 202 3.04 7.80 -4.91
C PHE A 202 3.95 8.74 -5.68
N ARG A 203 5.06 8.24 -6.23
CA ARG A 203 5.97 9.06 -7.05
C ARG A 203 5.31 9.58 -8.31
N ALA A 204 4.51 8.75 -8.97
CA ALA A 204 3.78 9.14 -10.18
C ALA A 204 2.72 10.22 -9.90
N ALA A 205 2.08 10.19 -8.73
CA ALA A 205 1.08 11.19 -8.33
C ALA A 205 1.70 12.56 -8.02
N PHE A 206 2.99 12.62 -7.65
CA PHE A 206 3.66 13.86 -7.27
C PHE A 206 4.91 14.17 -8.13
N PRO A 207 4.78 14.26 -9.48
CA PRO A 207 5.93 14.38 -10.39
C PRO A 207 6.69 15.71 -10.26
N LYS A 208 6.04 16.75 -9.71
CA LYS A 208 6.64 18.08 -9.51
C LYS A 208 7.13 18.30 -8.07
N ALA A 209 6.85 17.39 -7.16
CA ALA A 209 7.28 17.49 -5.78
C ALA A 209 8.62 16.79 -5.56
N ARG A 210 9.37 17.28 -4.58
CA ARG A 210 10.53 16.59 -4.05
C ARG A 210 10.07 15.50 -3.11
N ILE A 211 10.45 14.24 -3.38
CA ILE A 211 10.13 13.13 -2.49
C ILE A 211 11.21 13.03 -1.41
N ILE A 212 10.79 13.11 -0.16
CA ILE A 212 11.65 12.91 1.01
C ILE A 212 11.32 11.56 1.60
N THR A 213 12.37 10.75 1.84
CA THR A 213 12.25 9.47 2.53
C THR A 213 12.45 9.69 4.02
N GLY A 214 11.57 9.17 4.84
CA GLY A 214 11.71 9.18 6.30
C GLY A 214 12.84 8.28 6.79
N PRO A 215 13.27 8.45 8.07
CA PRO A 215 14.47 7.81 8.61
C PRO A 215 14.38 6.30 8.79
N GLU A 216 13.19 5.73 8.81
CA GLU A 216 12.99 4.29 9.05
C GLU A 216 11.95 3.72 8.07
N GLU A 217 12.29 2.58 7.45
CA GLU A 217 11.29 1.74 6.81
C GLU A 217 10.44 1.09 7.90
N ARG A 218 9.12 1.26 7.78
CA ARG A 218 8.17 0.63 8.69
C ARG A 218 7.60 -0.65 8.10
N PRO A 219 7.12 -1.57 8.92
CA PRO A 219 6.45 -2.77 8.43
C PRO A 219 5.29 -2.45 7.47
N GLU A 220 4.66 -1.27 7.64
CA GLU A 220 3.55 -0.83 6.82
C GLU A 220 3.95 -0.25 5.44
N GLY A 221 5.23 -0.03 5.16
CA GLY A 221 5.71 0.48 3.87
C GLY A 221 6.69 1.63 3.98
N ALA A 222 7.07 2.19 2.83
CA ALA A 222 8.00 3.31 2.76
C ALA A 222 7.38 4.60 3.32
N VAL A 223 8.11 5.27 4.20
CA VAL A 223 7.75 6.57 4.76
C VAL A 223 8.17 7.65 3.77
N LEU A 224 7.26 8.07 2.89
CA LEU A 224 7.52 9.08 1.86
C LEU A 224 6.65 10.31 2.06
N LEU A 225 7.26 11.49 1.91
CA LEU A 225 6.61 12.79 1.92
C LEU A 225 6.86 13.46 0.55
N ALA A 226 5.81 14.00 -0.06
CA ALA A 226 5.92 14.86 -1.23
C ALA A 226 5.93 16.32 -0.77
N VAL A 227 7.00 17.03 -1.10
CA VAL A 227 7.23 18.43 -0.70
C VAL A 227 7.31 19.30 -1.95
N ASP A 228 6.50 20.32 -2.00
CA ASP A 228 6.46 21.25 -3.13
C ASP A 228 7.65 22.24 -3.15
N GLN A 229 7.63 23.18 -4.10
CA GLN A 229 8.67 24.19 -4.24
C GLN A 229 8.71 25.22 -3.10
N ASP A 230 7.59 25.35 -2.37
CA ASP A 230 7.44 26.26 -1.23
C ASP A 230 7.78 25.60 0.11
N ASP A 231 8.36 24.39 0.05
CA ASP A 231 8.74 23.54 1.20
C ASP A 231 7.53 23.09 2.05
N LEU A 232 6.34 22.99 1.41
CA LEU A 232 5.14 22.47 2.04
C LEU A 232 4.94 20.98 1.69
N ILE A 233 4.51 20.20 2.68
CA ILE A 233 4.09 18.81 2.48
C ILE A 233 2.72 18.84 1.81
N VAL A 234 2.66 18.30 0.60
CA VAL A 234 1.45 18.20 -0.24
C VAL A 234 0.97 16.77 -0.43
N GLY A 235 1.77 15.77 -0.01
CA GLY A 235 1.44 14.37 -0.05
C GLY A 235 2.24 13.55 0.97
N ALA A 236 1.67 12.43 1.42
CA ALA A 236 2.34 11.49 2.31
C ALA A 236 1.77 10.08 2.11
N THR A 237 2.65 9.07 2.03
CA THR A 237 2.23 7.66 2.04
C THR A 237 1.51 7.33 3.35
N ARG A 238 0.72 6.24 3.36
CA ARG A 238 0.03 5.80 4.57
C ARG A 238 0.98 5.57 5.74
N ALA A 239 2.16 5.01 5.49
CA ALA A 239 3.20 4.85 6.51
C ALA A 239 3.71 6.20 7.05
N ALA A 240 3.93 7.20 6.17
CA ALA A 240 4.31 8.54 6.59
C ALA A 240 3.19 9.23 7.38
N ARG A 241 1.94 9.08 6.96
CA ARG A 241 0.78 9.62 7.67
C ARG A 241 0.68 9.09 9.11
N ARG A 242 0.90 7.79 9.29
CA ARG A 242 0.97 7.19 10.63
C ARG A 242 2.17 7.67 11.43
N ALA A 243 3.34 7.76 10.78
CA ALA A 243 4.57 8.18 11.44
C ALA A 243 4.49 9.60 11.99
N PHE A 244 3.84 10.49 11.26
CA PHE A 244 3.81 11.92 11.54
C PHE A 244 2.43 12.45 11.97
N GLY A 245 1.44 11.58 12.20
CA GLY A 245 0.11 11.98 12.67
C GLY A 245 -0.67 12.88 11.69
N LEU A 246 -0.55 12.62 10.38
CA LEU A 246 -1.15 13.46 9.31
C LEU A 246 -2.58 13.06 8.90
N GLY A 247 -3.25 12.22 9.67
CA GLY A 247 -4.50 11.58 9.26
C GLY A 247 -4.25 10.40 8.32
N LEU A 248 -5.13 9.38 8.33
CA LEU A 248 -4.85 8.12 7.63
C LEU A 248 -5.20 8.13 6.14
N GLY A 249 -6.02 9.06 5.68
CA GLY A 249 -6.44 9.17 4.28
C GLY A 249 -6.92 10.57 3.91
N GLY A 250 -7.19 10.76 2.62
CA GLY A 250 -7.67 12.01 2.07
C GLY A 250 -6.59 13.06 1.80
N LYS A 251 -7.03 14.26 1.42
CA LYS A 251 -6.12 15.37 1.12
C LYS A 251 -5.40 15.85 2.39
N ILE A 252 -4.11 16.13 2.27
CA ILE A 252 -3.32 16.71 3.35
C ILE A 252 -3.47 18.23 3.30
N ASP A 253 -3.72 18.86 4.45
CA ASP A 253 -3.57 20.30 4.60
C ASP A 253 -2.09 20.64 4.51
N PRO A 254 -1.65 21.51 3.58
CA PRO A 254 -0.26 21.85 3.40
C PRO A 254 0.37 22.34 4.70
N ARG A 255 1.51 21.75 5.10
CA ARG A 255 2.27 22.10 6.31
C ARG A 255 3.74 22.25 5.97
N PRO A 256 4.48 23.16 6.61
CA PRO A 256 5.92 23.25 6.42
C PRO A 256 6.61 21.92 6.72
N ALA A 257 7.49 21.47 5.81
CA ALA A 257 8.23 20.22 5.99
C ALA A 257 9.13 20.26 7.24
N SER A 258 9.65 21.44 7.60
CA SER A 258 10.43 21.64 8.83
C SER A 258 9.67 21.28 10.11
N ASP A 259 8.37 21.54 10.16
CA ASP A 259 7.55 21.33 11.35
C ASP A 259 7.30 19.83 11.61
N ILE A 260 7.28 19.06 10.54
CA ILE A 260 7.06 17.61 10.58
C ILE A 260 8.38 16.84 10.79
N LEU A 261 9.46 17.32 10.16
CA LEU A 261 10.76 16.62 10.19
C LEU A 261 11.62 17.00 11.42
N GLY A 262 11.10 17.82 12.34
CA GLY A 262 11.74 18.12 13.62
C GLY A 262 13.08 18.84 13.49
N ARG A 263 13.26 19.70 12.48
CA ARG A 263 14.46 20.53 12.39
C ARG A 263 14.39 21.64 13.42
N ASP A 264 15.38 21.67 14.32
CA ASP A 264 15.53 22.62 15.42
C ASP A 264 15.18 24.07 15.04
N SER A 265 14.27 24.65 15.80
CA SER A 265 13.65 25.96 15.55
C SER A 265 14.31 27.10 16.34
N THR A 266 15.64 27.13 16.45
CA THR A 266 16.34 28.23 17.14
C THR A 266 16.41 29.53 16.31
N SER A 267 16.13 29.46 15.00
CA SER A 267 16.06 30.63 14.12
C SER A 267 14.64 30.80 13.57
N SER A 268 14.22 32.06 13.30
CA SER A 268 12.91 32.34 12.70
C SER A 268 12.75 31.62 11.34
N ALA A 269 11.52 31.31 10.96
CA ALA A 269 11.24 30.66 9.67
C ALA A 269 11.79 31.47 8.48
N LEU A 270 11.72 32.81 8.56
CA LEU A 270 12.25 33.73 7.56
C LEU A 270 13.78 33.64 7.47
N GLU A 271 14.48 33.59 8.61
CA GLU A 271 15.94 33.46 8.64
C GLU A 271 16.41 32.11 8.07
N ARG A 272 15.68 31.04 8.35
CA ARG A 272 15.98 29.72 7.78
C ARG A 272 15.81 29.72 6.25
N ALA A 273 14.71 30.30 5.75
CA ALA A 273 14.47 30.42 4.31
C ALA A 273 15.54 31.24 3.62
N GLU A 274 15.91 32.40 4.21
CA GLU A 274 16.97 33.27 3.73
C GLU A 274 18.34 32.55 3.73
N ARG A 275 18.68 31.87 4.83
CA ARG A 275 19.92 31.09 4.95
C ARG A 275 19.99 29.97 3.88
N ALA A 276 18.89 29.27 3.66
CA ALA A 276 18.82 28.22 2.65
C ALA A 276 18.94 28.78 1.23
N ALA A 277 18.33 29.91 0.92
CA ALA A 277 18.44 30.59 -0.37
C ALA A 277 19.89 31.02 -0.64
N LEU A 278 20.56 31.65 0.33
CA LEU A 278 21.95 32.06 0.24
C LEU A 278 22.88 30.85 0.00
N LYS A 279 22.74 29.79 0.80
CA LYS A 279 23.56 28.57 0.65
C LYS A 279 23.37 27.91 -0.72
N ARG A 280 22.15 27.83 -1.22
CA ARG A 280 21.87 27.27 -2.55
C ARG A 280 22.50 28.07 -3.67
N ALA A 281 22.39 29.40 -3.63
CA ALA A 281 22.98 30.29 -4.65
C ALA A 281 24.52 30.19 -4.63
N ILE A 282 25.14 30.16 -3.45
CA ILE A 282 26.60 30.02 -3.31
C ILE A 282 27.06 28.65 -3.87
N ALA A 283 26.33 27.57 -3.57
CA ALA A 283 26.64 26.24 -4.08
C ALA A 283 26.51 26.16 -5.59
N ARG A 284 25.42 26.68 -6.18
CA ARG A 284 25.23 26.73 -7.64
C ARG A 284 26.32 27.56 -8.34
N ALA A 285 26.76 28.62 -7.71
CA ALA A 285 27.83 29.48 -8.22
C ALA A 285 29.26 28.90 -8.00
N GLY A 286 29.39 27.65 -7.48
CA GLY A 286 30.67 27.04 -7.18
C GLY A 286 31.53 27.85 -6.22
N GLY A 287 30.91 28.54 -5.25
CA GLY A 287 31.61 29.44 -4.30
C GLY A 287 31.87 30.85 -4.83
N ASN A 288 31.53 31.16 -6.07
CA ASN A 288 31.71 32.53 -6.62
C ASN A 288 30.65 33.50 -6.06
N MET A 289 31.04 34.29 -5.08
CA MET A 289 30.14 35.23 -4.39
C MET A 289 29.52 36.32 -5.30
N SER A 290 30.21 36.69 -6.38
CA SER A 290 29.67 37.69 -7.33
C SER A 290 28.58 37.03 -8.21
N ALA A 291 28.75 35.80 -8.60
CA ALA A 291 27.74 35.03 -9.35
C ALA A 291 26.52 34.73 -8.46
N ALA A 292 26.73 34.28 -7.21
CA ALA A 292 25.67 34.05 -6.26
C ALA A 292 24.84 35.29 -5.94
N ALA A 293 25.48 36.44 -5.77
CA ALA A 293 24.76 37.69 -5.55
C ALA A 293 23.88 38.10 -6.74
N ARG A 294 24.38 37.90 -7.97
CA ARG A 294 23.57 38.15 -9.20
C ARG A 294 22.39 37.19 -9.30
N GLU A 295 22.55 35.89 -8.99
CA GLU A 295 21.45 34.93 -8.98
C GLU A 295 20.34 35.35 -8.01
N LEU A 296 20.73 35.87 -6.85
CA LEU A 296 19.80 36.33 -5.81
C LEU A 296 19.24 37.75 -6.06
N GLY A 297 19.65 38.43 -7.12
CA GLY A 297 19.21 39.79 -7.39
C GLY A 297 19.66 40.84 -6.35
N ILE A 298 20.80 40.58 -5.63
CA ILE A 298 21.31 41.47 -4.59
C ILE A 298 22.77 41.87 -4.87
N GLY A 299 23.19 42.99 -4.26
CA GLY A 299 24.59 43.38 -4.34
C GLY A 299 25.52 42.47 -3.53
N ARG A 300 26.79 42.32 -3.97
CA ARG A 300 27.80 41.52 -3.30
C ARG A 300 28.00 41.89 -1.81
N ALA A 301 28.01 43.18 -1.50
CA ALA A 301 28.10 43.67 -0.12
C ALA A 301 26.89 43.27 0.72
N THR A 302 25.69 43.26 0.13
CA THR A 302 24.47 42.79 0.80
C THR A 302 24.53 41.30 1.06
N LEU A 303 25.06 40.52 0.12
CA LEU A 303 25.28 39.06 0.31
C LEU A 303 26.16 38.81 1.52
N TYR A 304 27.33 39.43 1.61
CA TYR A 304 28.24 39.25 2.76
C TYR A 304 27.62 39.68 4.08
N ARG A 305 26.89 40.80 4.12
CA ARG A 305 26.20 41.26 5.33
C ARG A 305 25.14 40.26 5.80
N ARG A 306 24.36 39.68 4.87
CA ARG A 306 23.36 38.64 5.19
C ARG A 306 24.01 37.36 5.64
N MET A 307 25.07 36.92 4.98
CA MET A 307 25.88 35.76 5.40
C MET A 307 26.36 35.89 6.83
N LYS A 308 26.98 37.06 7.17
CA LYS A 308 27.48 37.31 8.53
C LYS A 308 26.34 37.30 9.56
N ARG A 309 25.20 37.95 9.26
CA ARG A 309 24.03 37.96 10.15
C ARG A 309 23.50 36.52 10.40
N LEU A 310 23.54 35.68 9.40
CA LEU A 310 23.00 34.32 9.44
C LEU A 310 24.07 33.26 9.82
N GLY A 311 25.29 33.64 10.18
CA GLY A 311 26.36 32.73 10.56
C GLY A 311 26.79 31.80 9.42
N ILE A 312 26.76 32.28 8.17
CA ILE A 312 27.20 31.50 7.01
C ILE A 312 28.66 31.85 6.74
N GLY A 313 29.59 30.93 6.85
CA GLY A 313 31.02 31.11 6.57
C GLY A 313 31.89 31.39 7.79
N GLU A 314 31.39 31.37 9.01
CA GLU A 314 32.21 31.46 10.24
C GLU A 314 32.74 30.08 10.70
N ASN A 315 32.25 28.95 10.13
CA ASN A 315 32.85 27.64 10.29
C ASN A 315 33.43 27.20 8.95
N GLY A 316 34.65 27.59 8.66
CA GLY A 316 35.50 26.79 7.81
C GLY A 316 35.74 25.49 8.54
N GLU A 317 35.09 24.40 8.03
CA GLU A 317 35.72 23.08 8.12
C GLU A 317 34.70 22.02 7.66
N ASN A 318 35.19 21.33 6.69
CA ASN A 318 35.05 20.00 6.14
C ASN A 318 33.76 19.69 5.39
#